data_7ea99265921d1a837ddcdbfd840af554
#
_entry.id   7ea99265921d1a837ddcdbfd840af554
#
_cell.length_a   1.000
_cell.length_b   1.000
_cell.length_c   1.000
_cell.angle_alpha   90.00
_cell.angle_beta   90.00
_cell.angle_gamma   90.00
#
_symmetry.space_group_name_H-M   'P 1'
#
loop_
_entity.id
_entity.type
_entity.pdbx_description
1 polymer ?
#
loop_
_entity_poly.entity_id
_entity_poly.type
_entity_poly.pdbx_seq_one_letter_code
_entity_poly.pdbx_strand_id
1 'polypeptide(L)'
;MTFQQQRTYKRIVRALCDYIFSFGLLAVIYFFAAPPHKSAVLWGAIILTFVWTFIMSRLDKRSIDFIPDQRERKGMSSHRREFNNRFDWIAFSYQVFSVSLGYAVGVWILDVFRDSLFLIIMCVVIIISAAIQCIYHSRNTYTIEGEMLHIKEYSLFRPLTEIHIPVSDISAIRIKAPYSPVRSRLVLTVAGIDRELRCTTNIIPLAQALATTSL
;
A
#
# COMPACT_ATOMS: atom_id res chain seq x y z
N MET A 1 -17.69 -2.44 14.37
CA MET A 1 -16.81 -2.29 13.18
C MET A 1 -15.73 -3.33 13.27
N THR A 2 -15.58 -4.20 12.26
CA THR A 2 -14.53 -5.21 12.25
C THR A 2 -13.16 -4.56 12.08
N PHE A 3 -12.07 -5.24 12.49
CA PHE A 3 -10.71 -4.72 12.31
C PHE A 3 -10.39 -4.43 10.84
N GLN A 4 -10.90 -5.24 9.92
CA GLN A 4 -10.76 -5.01 8.48
C GLN A 4 -11.45 -3.72 8.02
N GLN A 5 -12.68 -3.45 8.48
CA GLN A 5 -13.39 -2.21 8.17
C GLN A 5 -12.66 -1.00 8.73
N GLN A 6 -12.16 -1.09 9.98
CA GLN A 6 -11.37 -0.02 10.61
C GLN A 6 -10.07 0.25 9.85
N ARG A 7 -9.39 -0.82 9.40
CA ARG A 7 -8.16 -0.69 8.58
C ARG A 7 -8.46 0.00 7.25
N THR A 8 -9.51 -0.44 6.55
CA THR A 8 -9.91 0.15 5.26
C THR A 8 -10.26 1.62 5.44
N TYR A 9 -11.06 1.95 6.45
CA TYR A 9 -11.40 3.33 6.79
C TYR A 9 -10.15 4.18 7.04
N LYS A 10 -9.21 3.71 7.87
CA LYS A 10 -7.97 4.44 8.16
C LYS A 10 -7.07 4.61 6.94
N ARG A 11 -7.05 3.63 6.00
CA ARG A 11 -6.34 3.76 4.71
C ARG A 11 -6.95 4.88 3.86
N ILE A 12 -8.27 4.92 3.76
CA ILE A 12 -8.99 5.97 3.02
C ILE A 12 -8.74 7.34 3.66
N VAL A 13 -8.93 7.47 4.97
CA VAL A 13 -8.69 8.72 5.70
C VAL A 13 -7.26 9.21 5.48
N ARG A 14 -6.29 8.31 5.54
CA ARG A 14 -4.89 8.67 5.28
C ARG A 14 -4.66 9.15 3.85
N ALA A 15 -5.21 8.46 2.86
CA ALA A 15 -5.14 8.90 1.47
C ALA A 15 -5.77 10.28 1.27
N LEU A 16 -6.93 10.52 1.91
CA LEU A 16 -7.58 11.83 1.90
C LEU A 16 -6.74 12.93 2.58
N CYS A 17 -6.09 12.62 3.70
CA CYS A 17 -5.18 13.58 4.36
C CYS A 17 -4.00 13.94 3.44
N ASP A 18 -3.40 12.96 2.76
CA ASP A 18 -2.33 13.21 1.80
C ASP A 18 -2.83 14.06 0.63
N TYR A 19 -4.06 13.84 0.16
CA TYR A 19 -4.68 14.64 -0.91
C TYR A 19 -4.94 16.09 -0.46
N ILE A 20 -5.57 16.27 0.70
CA ILE A 20 -5.87 17.60 1.25
C ILE A 20 -4.58 18.38 1.47
N PHE A 21 -3.55 17.76 2.03
CA PHE A 21 -2.25 18.38 2.21
C PHE A 21 -1.65 18.82 0.87
N SER A 22 -1.68 17.93 -0.12
CA SER A 22 -1.10 18.19 -1.45
C SER A 22 -1.85 19.29 -2.20
N PHE A 23 -3.19 19.28 -2.16
CA PHE A 23 -4.00 20.36 -2.76
C PHE A 23 -3.86 21.68 -2.01
N GLY A 24 -3.82 21.65 -0.68
CA GLY A 24 -3.59 22.84 0.13
C GLY A 24 -2.24 23.47 -0.20
N LEU A 25 -1.20 22.67 -0.33
CA LEU A 25 0.12 23.12 -0.72
C LEU A 25 0.15 23.74 -2.13
N LEU A 26 -0.54 23.09 -3.10
CA LEU A 26 -0.71 23.61 -4.45
C LEU A 26 -1.43 24.97 -4.46
N ALA A 27 -2.52 25.09 -3.71
CA ALA A 27 -3.27 26.34 -3.61
C ALA A 27 -2.40 27.45 -3.03
N VAL A 28 -1.63 27.17 -1.95
CA VAL A 28 -0.70 28.13 -1.37
C VAL A 28 0.34 28.58 -2.42
N ILE A 29 0.94 27.65 -3.15
CA ILE A 29 1.90 27.99 -4.19
C ILE A 29 1.24 28.86 -5.27
N TYR A 30 0.05 28.48 -5.74
CA TYR A 30 -0.67 29.22 -6.78
C TYR A 30 -0.99 30.66 -6.36
N PHE A 31 -1.50 30.87 -5.15
CA PHE A 31 -1.90 32.20 -4.68
C PHE A 31 -0.73 33.08 -4.25
N PHE A 32 0.34 32.51 -3.69
CA PHE A 32 1.43 33.27 -3.09
C PHE A 32 2.71 33.29 -3.94
N ALA A 33 2.78 32.51 -5.01
CA ALA A 33 3.97 32.48 -5.90
C ALA A 33 4.01 33.63 -6.90
N ALA A 34 3.55 34.82 -6.51
CA ALA A 34 3.72 36.03 -7.32
C ALA A 34 5.19 36.51 -7.30
N PRO A 35 5.72 37.04 -8.42
CA PRO A 35 7.02 37.71 -8.39
C PRO A 35 6.97 38.90 -7.39
N PRO A 36 7.95 39.09 -6.52
CA PRO A 36 9.31 38.52 -6.43
C PRO A 36 9.44 37.28 -5.51
N HIS A 37 8.35 36.77 -4.91
CA HIS A 37 8.44 35.74 -3.86
C HIS A 37 8.37 34.32 -4.39
N LYS A 38 8.27 34.13 -5.71
CA LYS A 38 8.07 32.81 -6.34
C LYS A 38 9.08 31.74 -5.90
N SER A 39 10.36 32.11 -5.83
CA SER A 39 11.41 31.17 -5.43
C SER A 39 11.32 30.76 -3.96
N ALA A 40 11.02 31.69 -3.06
CA ALA A 40 10.91 31.41 -1.62
C ALA A 40 9.70 30.49 -1.34
N VAL A 41 8.57 30.73 -2.00
CA VAL A 41 7.36 29.89 -1.87
C VAL A 41 7.62 28.48 -2.40
N LEU A 42 8.31 28.34 -3.53
CA LEU A 42 8.71 27.05 -4.09
C LEU A 42 9.62 26.26 -3.14
N TRP A 43 10.67 26.89 -2.61
CA TRP A 43 11.56 26.24 -1.65
C TRP A 43 10.82 25.83 -0.37
N GLY A 44 9.93 26.68 0.15
CA GLY A 44 9.09 26.37 1.29
C GLY A 44 8.21 25.14 1.02
N ALA A 45 7.58 25.06 -0.15
CA ALA A 45 6.76 23.92 -0.57
C ALA A 45 7.56 22.61 -0.69
N ILE A 46 8.76 22.69 -1.26
CA ILE A 46 9.67 21.55 -1.36
C ILE A 46 10.03 21.04 0.05
N ILE A 47 10.42 21.92 0.95
CA ILE A 47 10.78 21.56 2.33
C ILE A 47 9.58 20.91 3.03
N LEU A 48 8.38 21.50 2.94
CA LEU A 48 7.17 20.94 3.54
C LEU A 48 6.83 19.55 2.98
N THR A 49 7.01 19.35 1.68
CA THR A 49 6.80 18.03 1.04
C THR A 49 7.79 17.00 1.58
N PHE A 50 9.06 17.37 1.75
CA PHE A 50 10.05 16.48 2.35
C PHE A 50 9.72 16.13 3.81
N VAL A 51 9.33 17.13 4.62
CA VAL A 51 8.93 16.93 6.02
C VAL A 51 7.70 15.99 6.08
N TRP A 52 6.69 16.23 5.26
CA TRP A 52 5.49 15.38 5.19
C TRP A 52 5.85 13.95 4.80
N THR A 53 6.63 13.77 3.74
CA THR A 53 7.08 12.45 3.27
C THR A 53 7.88 11.73 4.34
N PHE A 54 8.73 12.45 5.08
CA PHE A 54 9.50 11.88 6.18
C PHE A 54 8.59 11.41 7.33
N ILE A 55 7.61 12.22 7.76
CA ILE A 55 6.63 11.86 8.78
C ILE A 55 5.85 10.61 8.34
N MET A 56 5.34 10.59 7.11
CA MET A 56 4.58 9.47 6.57
C MET A 56 5.43 8.20 6.46
N SER A 57 6.69 8.32 6.05
CA SER A 57 7.63 7.20 6.01
C SER A 57 7.90 6.62 7.39
N ARG A 58 7.94 7.44 8.44
CA ARG A 58 8.08 6.96 9.83
C ARG A 58 6.84 6.22 10.32
N LEU A 59 5.65 6.70 9.95
CA LEU A 59 4.39 6.00 10.25
C LEU A 59 4.30 4.65 9.53
N ASP A 60 4.82 4.56 8.30
CA ASP A 60 4.83 3.34 7.50
C ASP A 60 5.79 2.26 8.01
N LYS A 61 6.79 2.64 8.83
CA LYS A 61 7.69 1.67 9.47
C LYS A 61 7.06 0.91 10.64
N ARG A 62 5.90 1.37 11.13
CA ARG A 62 5.22 0.69 12.25
C ARG A 62 4.68 -0.66 11.77
N SER A 63 4.97 -1.68 12.55
CA SER A 63 4.32 -2.99 12.47
C SER A 63 3.42 -3.17 13.68
N ILE A 64 2.32 -3.88 13.49
CA ILE A 64 1.38 -4.23 14.56
C ILE A 64 1.32 -5.74 14.61
N ASP A 65 1.51 -6.32 15.80
CA ASP A 65 1.29 -7.73 16.01
C ASP A 65 -0.20 -8.05 15.83
N PHE A 66 -0.47 -9.09 15.07
CA PHE A 66 -1.84 -9.49 14.82
C PHE A 66 -2.36 -10.33 15.97
N ILE A 67 -3.36 -9.81 16.69
CA ILE A 67 -4.07 -10.54 17.73
C ILE A 67 -5.41 -11.00 17.16
N PRO A 68 -5.66 -12.32 17.05
CA PRO A 68 -6.90 -12.85 16.48
C PRO A 68 -8.11 -12.50 17.35
N ASP A 69 -9.21 -12.13 16.71
CA ASP A 69 -10.48 -11.93 17.41
C ASP A 69 -11.07 -13.28 17.84
N GLN A 70 -11.24 -13.45 19.15
CA GLN A 70 -11.76 -14.71 19.72
C GLN A 70 -13.19 -15.05 19.28
N ARG A 71 -13.97 -14.04 18.84
CA ARG A 71 -15.36 -14.25 18.40
C ARG A 71 -15.47 -14.97 17.05
N GLU A 72 -14.48 -14.84 16.18
CA GLU A 72 -14.50 -15.46 14.85
C GLU A 72 -13.95 -16.89 14.85
N ARG A 73 -13.42 -17.38 16.00
CA ARG A 73 -12.90 -18.76 16.12
C ARG A 73 -13.97 -19.86 15.97
N LYS A 74 -15.24 -19.58 16.27
CA LYS A 74 -16.31 -20.59 16.44
C LYS A 74 -16.91 -21.19 15.14
N GLY A 75 -16.42 -20.86 13.95
CA GLY A 75 -17.02 -21.31 12.69
C GLY A 75 -16.06 -21.88 11.65
N MET A 76 -14.79 -22.08 12.00
CA MET A 76 -13.78 -22.41 11.01
C MET A 76 -13.50 -23.91 10.93
N SER A 77 -14.18 -24.63 10.01
CA SER A 77 -13.90 -26.03 9.70
C SER A 77 -12.56 -26.20 8.95
N SER A 78 -11.96 -27.39 9.07
CA SER A 78 -10.62 -27.78 8.58
C SER A 78 -10.49 -27.93 7.06
N HIS A 79 -11.34 -27.29 6.27
CA HIS A 79 -11.29 -27.41 4.81
C HIS A 79 -10.32 -26.41 4.19
N ARG A 80 -9.80 -26.75 3.02
CA ARG A 80 -8.98 -25.91 2.16
C ARG A 80 -9.57 -24.50 2.07
N ARG A 81 -8.77 -23.49 2.41
CA ARG A 81 -9.17 -22.08 2.37
C ARG A 81 -8.26 -21.34 1.42
N GLU A 82 -8.88 -20.66 0.49
CA GLU A 82 -8.20 -19.88 -0.54
C GLU A 82 -8.45 -18.39 -0.33
N PHE A 83 -7.38 -17.63 -0.29
CA PHE A 83 -7.40 -16.19 -0.14
C PHE A 83 -6.80 -15.56 -1.38
N ASN A 84 -7.65 -15.12 -2.31
CA ASN A 84 -7.23 -14.44 -3.52
C ASN A 84 -7.14 -12.94 -3.28
N ASN A 85 -6.04 -12.31 -3.65
CA ASN A 85 -5.98 -10.87 -3.66
C ASN A 85 -6.98 -10.31 -4.68
N ARG A 86 -7.58 -9.16 -4.33
CA ARG A 86 -8.41 -8.38 -5.26
C ARG A 86 -7.61 -7.18 -5.75
N PHE A 87 -8.06 -6.59 -6.84
CA PHE A 87 -7.50 -5.32 -7.32
C PHE A 87 -7.64 -4.25 -6.23
N ASP A 88 -6.51 -3.68 -5.83
CA ASP A 88 -6.48 -2.67 -4.75
C ASP A 88 -6.74 -1.27 -5.32
N TRP A 89 -8.02 -0.92 -5.46
CA TRP A 89 -8.45 0.37 -5.96
C TRP A 89 -7.92 1.56 -5.14
N ILE A 90 -7.73 1.39 -3.82
CA ILE A 90 -7.21 2.46 -2.96
C ILE A 90 -5.75 2.73 -3.33
N ALA A 91 -4.94 1.67 -3.50
CA ALA A 91 -3.54 1.81 -3.89
C ALA A 91 -3.41 2.40 -5.30
N PHE A 92 -4.20 1.91 -6.24
CA PHE A 92 -4.19 2.40 -7.62
C PHE A 92 -4.60 3.87 -7.71
N SER A 93 -5.74 4.26 -7.12
CA SER A 93 -6.22 5.64 -7.10
C SER A 93 -5.21 6.59 -6.46
N TYR A 94 -4.57 6.16 -5.38
CA TYR A 94 -3.53 6.93 -4.71
C TYR A 94 -2.32 7.17 -5.64
N GLN A 95 -1.88 6.16 -6.38
CA GLN A 95 -0.78 6.29 -7.33
C GLN A 95 -1.14 7.21 -8.51
N VAL A 96 -2.33 7.04 -9.11
CA VAL A 96 -2.81 7.90 -10.19
C VAL A 96 -2.88 9.35 -9.75
N PHE A 97 -3.44 9.60 -8.56
CA PHE A 97 -3.51 10.94 -8.00
C PHE A 97 -2.13 11.55 -7.79
N SER A 98 -1.18 10.81 -7.22
CA SER A 98 0.18 11.29 -6.99
C SER A 98 0.89 11.67 -8.29
N VAL A 99 0.71 10.89 -9.36
CA VAL A 99 1.26 11.18 -10.68
C VAL A 99 0.61 12.43 -11.29
N SER A 100 -0.73 12.52 -11.22
CA SER A 100 -1.48 13.68 -11.75
C SER A 100 -1.09 14.97 -11.02
N LEU A 101 -0.90 14.90 -9.71
CA LEU A 101 -0.44 16.03 -8.92
C LEU A 101 0.99 16.45 -9.32
N GLY A 102 1.89 15.48 -9.49
CA GLY A 102 3.26 15.75 -9.96
C GLY A 102 3.28 16.41 -11.33
N TYR A 103 2.41 15.96 -12.24
CA TYR A 103 2.21 16.58 -13.55
C TYR A 103 1.71 18.03 -13.42
N ALA A 104 0.66 18.26 -12.63
CA ALA A 104 0.12 19.59 -12.42
C ALA A 104 1.17 20.56 -11.86
N VAL A 105 1.98 20.12 -10.89
CA VAL A 105 3.09 20.92 -10.34
C VAL A 105 4.12 21.24 -11.43
N GLY A 106 4.52 20.26 -12.22
CA GLY A 106 5.50 20.44 -13.29
C GLY A 106 5.03 21.45 -14.34
N VAL A 107 3.78 21.32 -14.80
CA VAL A 107 3.25 22.15 -15.89
C VAL A 107 2.87 23.57 -15.43
N TRP A 108 2.18 23.66 -14.29
CA TRP A 108 1.56 24.94 -13.87
C TRP A 108 2.48 25.81 -13.03
N ILE A 109 3.36 25.20 -12.24
CA ILE A 109 4.19 25.93 -11.29
C ILE A 109 5.58 26.19 -11.84
N LEU A 110 6.19 25.17 -12.43
CA LEU A 110 7.55 25.27 -12.94
C LEU A 110 7.62 25.87 -14.34
N ASP A 111 6.51 25.88 -15.07
CA ASP A 111 6.39 26.32 -16.48
C ASP A 111 7.46 25.68 -17.41
N VAL A 112 8.12 24.62 -16.93
CA VAL A 112 9.31 24.03 -17.53
C VAL A 112 8.92 23.05 -18.65
N PHE A 113 7.66 22.55 -18.62
CA PHE A 113 7.23 21.46 -19.50
C PHE A 113 5.85 21.66 -20.11
N ARG A 114 5.38 22.89 -20.24
CA ARG A 114 4.01 23.21 -20.69
C ARG A 114 3.60 22.50 -21.98
N ASP A 115 4.54 22.35 -22.93
CA ASP A 115 4.31 21.71 -24.22
C ASP A 115 5.09 20.41 -24.38
N SER A 116 5.55 19.81 -23.30
CA SER A 116 6.38 18.62 -23.35
C SER A 116 5.55 17.34 -23.53
N LEU A 117 5.41 16.88 -24.75
CA LEU A 117 4.89 15.55 -25.07
C LEU A 117 5.58 14.45 -24.25
N PHE A 118 6.85 14.61 -23.97
CA PHE A 118 7.63 13.68 -23.15
C PHE A 118 7.06 13.54 -21.73
N LEU A 119 6.69 14.63 -21.07
CA LEU A 119 6.13 14.59 -19.72
C LEU A 119 4.77 13.83 -19.71
N ILE A 120 3.92 14.07 -20.70
CA ILE A 120 2.64 13.37 -20.87
C ILE A 120 2.90 11.86 -21.03
N ILE A 121 3.82 11.49 -21.92
CA ILE A 121 4.19 10.09 -22.15
C ILE A 121 4.68 9.45 -20.86
N MET A 122 5.56 10.11 -20.11
CA MET A 122 6.07 9.61 -18.83
C MET A 122 4.95 9.39 -17.80
N CYS A 123 4.01 10.32 -17.67
CA CYS A 123 2.86 10.15 -16.78
C CYS A 123 1.99 8.95 -17.19
N VAL A 124 1.72 8.81 -18.48
CA VAL A 124 0.94 7.67 -19.01
C VAL A 124 1.66 6.34 -18.73
N VAL A 125 2.97 6.27 -18.97
CA VAL A 125 3.79 5.07 -18.69
C VAL A 125 3.75 4.71 -17.20
N ILE A 126 3.86 5.68 -16.31
CA ILE A 126 3.80 5.43 -14.85
C ILE A 126 2.42 4.92 -14.45
N ILE A 127 1.33 5.50 -14.97
CA ILE A 127 -0.03 5.06 -14.68
C ILE A 127 -0.27 3.64 -15.19
N ILE A 128 0.15 3.33 -16.41
CA ILE A 128 0.08 1.98 -16.97
C ILE A 128 0.88 1.00 -16.12
N SER A 129 2.10 1.36 -15.72
CA SER A 129 2.94 0.53 -14.85
C SER A 129 2.27 0.25 -13.51
N ALA A 130 1.64 1.27 -12.90
CA ALA A 130 0.88 1.12 -11.67
C ALA A 130 -0.32 0.16 -11.83
N ALA A 131 -1.08 0.29 -12.94
CA ALA A 131 -2.18 -0.60 -13.25
C ALA A 131 -1.70 -2.05 -13.42
N ILE A 132 -0.63 -2.26 -14.18
CA ILE A 132 -0.03 -3.57 -14.40
C ILE A 132 0.41 -4.18 -13.06
N GLN A 133 1.09 -3.42 -12.19
CA GLN A 133 1.48 -3.91 -10.86
C GLN A 133 0.26 -4.32 -10.02
N CYS A 134 -0.81 -3.53 -10.00
CA CYS A 134 -2.03 -3.88 -9.28
C CYS A 134 -2.69 -5.15 -9.82
N ILE A 135 -2.68 -5.34 -11.15
CA ILE A 135 -3.19 -6.55 -11.80
C ILE A 135 -2.34 -7.77 -11.41
N TYR A 136 -1.00 -7.67 -11.44
CA TYR A 136 -0.13 -8.77 -11.03
C TYR A 136 -0.33 -9.12 -9.55
N HIS A 137 -0.43 -8.13 -8.67
CA HIS A 137 -0.69 -8.38 -7.25
C HIS A 137 -2.07 -8.99 -7.00
N SER A 138 -3.09 -8.70 -7.82
CA SER A 138 -4.41 -9.32 -7.68
C SER A 138 -4.44 -10.80 -8.05
N ARG A 139 -3.40 -11.31 -8.74
CA ARG A 139 -3.25 -12.74 -9.05
C ARG A 139 -2.61 -13.54 -7.92
N ASN A 140 -2.09 -12.89 -6.88
CA ASN A 140 -1.50 -13.59 -5.75
C ASN A 140 -2.56 -14.38 -5.00
N THR A 141 -2.25 -15.66 -4.76
CA THR A 141 -3.11 -16.61 -4.06
C THR A 141 -2.40 -17.15 -2.83
N TYR A 142 -3.14 -17.27 -1.75
CA TYR A 142 -2.69 -17.84 -0.49
C TYR A 142 -3.69 -18.93 -0.09
N THR A 143 -3.25 -20.15 -0.04
CA THR A 143 -4.12 -21.30 0.27
C THR A 143 -3.63 -21.97 1.55
N ILE A 144 -4.51 -22.15 2.52
CA ILE A 144 -4.25 -22.97 3.69
C ILE A 144 -4.92 -24.31 3.45
N GLU A 145 -4.14 -25.38 3.43
CA GLU A 145 -4.58 -26.74 3.23
C GLU A 145 -3.99 -27.64 4.34
N GLY A 146 -4.86 -28.04 5.27
CA GLY A 146 -4.41 -28.68 6.50
C GLY A 146 -3.49 -27.78 7.30
N GLU A 147 -2.27 -28.24 7.58
CA GLU A 147 -1.24 -27.50 8.31
C GLU A 147 -0.23 -26.79 7.42
N MET A 148 -0.49 -26.68 6.12
CA MET A 148 0.41 -26.06 5.15
C MET A 148 -0.17 -24.77 4.58
N LEU A 149 0.63 -23.72 4.56
CA LEU A 149 0.36 -22.48 3.83
C LEU A 149 1.07 -22.53 2.47
N HIS A 150 0.29 -22.54 1.40
CA HIS A 150 0.76 -22.45 0.03
C HIS A 150 0.66 -21.02 -0.45
N ILE A 151 1.77 -20.46 -0.90
CA ILE A 151 1.90 -19.08 -1.35
C ILE A 151 2.24 -19.10 -2.83
N LYS A 152 1.41 -18.44 -3.65
CA LYS A 152 1.70 -18.18 -5.08
C LYS A 152 1.72 -16.67 -5.31
N GLU A 153 2.91 -16.12 -5.53
CA GLU A 153 3.09 -14.70 -5.77
C GLU A 153 3.59 -14.41 -7.18
N TYR A 154 2.91 -13.50 -7.85
CA TYR A 154 3.23 -13.02 -9.18
C TYR A 154 3.91 -11.65 -9.10
N SER A 155 4.91 -11.44 -9.92
CA SER A 155 5.60 -10.15 -10.05
C SER A 155 5.94 -9.90 -11.51
N LEU A 156 5.89 -8.63 -11.93
CA LEU A 156 6.19 -8.23 -13.31
C LEU A 156 7.61 -8.61 -13.73
N PHE A 157 8.56 -8.53 -12.79
CA PHE A 157 10.00 -8.69 -13.07
C PHE A 157 10.61 -9.97 -12.46
N ARG A 158 9.79 -10.85 -11.88
CA ARG A 158 10.26 -12.09 -11.25
C ARG A 158 9.37 -13.25 -11.68
N PRO A 159 9.93 -14.44 -11.82
CA PRO A 159 9.12 -15.63 -12.07
C PRO A 159 8.12 -15.86 -10.96
N LEU A 160 7.11 -16.65 -11.25
CA LEU A 160 6.15 -17.11 -10.25
C LEU A 160 6.92 -17.72 -9.07
N THR A 161 6.67 -17.19 -7.88
CA THR A 161 7.22 -17.73 -6.65
C THR A 161 6.18 -18.60 -5.98
N GLU A 162 6.47 -19.90 -5.85
CA GLU A 162 5.67 -20.84 -5.08
C GLU A 162 6.43 -21.21 -3.81
N ILE A 163 5.81 -21.03 -2.66
CA ILE A 163 6.41 -21.33 -1.35
C ILE A 163 5.39 -22.12 -0.54
N HIS A 164 5.88 -23.14 0.14
CA HIS A 164 5.11 -23.94 1.09
C HIS A 164 5.70 -23.76 2.48
N ILE A 165 4.86 -23.35 3.44
CA ILE A 165 5.29 -23.08 4.81
C ILE A 165 4.39 -23.90 5.73
N PRO A 166 4.96 -24.76 6.60
CA PRO A 166 4.19 -25.37 7.68
C PRO A 166 3.67 -24.27 8.60
N VAL A 167 2.39 -24.30 8.93
CA VAL A 167 1.76 -23.30 9.79
C VAL A 167 2.37 -23.35 11.20
N SER A 168 2.80 -24.55 11.65
CA SER A 168 3.54 -24.76 12.90
C SER A 168 4.84 -23.96 12.99
N ASP A 169 5.48 -23.66 11.87
CA ASP A 169 6.75 -22.95 11.84
C ASP A 169 6.57 -21.42 11.92
N ILE A 170 5.32 -20.95 11.86
CA ILE A 170 5.00 -19.53 11.96
C ILE A 170 4.95 -19.13 13.43
N SER A 171 5.98 -18.45 13.89
CA SER A 171 6.11 -18.00 15.28
C SER A 171 5.45 -16.65 15.56
N ALA A 172 5.30 -15.79 14.55
CA ALA A 172 4.62 -14.50 14.70
C ALA A 172 3.97 -14.03 13.39
N ILE A 173 2.85 -13.33 13.53
CA ILE A 173 2.10 -12.72 12.43
C ILE A 173 2.01 -11.22 12.70
N ARG A 174 2.56 -10.41 11.79
CA ARG A 174 2.58 -8.95 11.93
C ARG A 174 2.06 -8.27 10.68
N ILE A 175 1.45 -7.11 10.83
CA ILE A 175 1.03 -6.27 9.72
C ILE A 175 1.94 -5.04 9.69
N LYS A 176 2.75 -4.93 8.65
CA LYS A 176 3.61 -3.79 8.40
C LYS A 176 2.83 -2.71 7.68
N ALA A 177 3.01 -1.45 8.09
CA ALA A 177 2.33 -0.29 7.52
C ALA A 177 0.80 -0.48 7.38
N PRO A 178 0.07 -0.87 8.45
CA PRO A 178 -1.32 -1.36 8.35
C PRO A 178 -2.28 -0.35 7.71
N TYR A 179 -1.97 0.93 7.80
CA TYR A 179 -2.82 2.01 7.31
C TYR A 179 -2.29 2.69 6.05
N SER A 180 -1.14 2.26 5.53
CA SER A 180 -0.61 2.79 4.27
C SER A 180 -1.48 2.39 3.08
N PRO A 181 -1.84 3.33 2.18
CA PRO A 181 -2.58 3.00 0.97
C PRO A 181 -1.87 1.97 0.09
N VAL A 182 -0.54 2.06 -0.01
CA VAL A 182 0.27 1.29 -0.98
C VAL A 182 1.27 0.31 -0.36
N ARG A 183 1.70 0.52 0.91
CA ARG A 183 2.81 -0.24 1.51
C ARG A 183 2.40 -1.29 2.53
N SER A 184 1.10 -1.50 2.71
CA SER A 184 0.62 -2.50 3.67
C SER A 184 1.05 -3.91 3.27
N ARG A 185 1.66 -4.66 4.20
CA ARG A 185 2.17 -6.02 3.98
C ARG A 185 1.87 -6.90 5.19
N LEU A 186 1.62 -8.17 4.93
CA LEU A 186 1.62 -9.20 5.98
C LEU A 186 3.04 -9.74 6.14
N VAL A 187 3.53 -9.79 7.37
CA VAL A 187 4.85 -10.32 7.71
C VAL A 187 4.66 -11.55 8.57
N LEU A 188 5.21 -12.66 8.12
CA LEU A 188 5.24 -13.91 8.84
C LEU A 188 6.68 -14.16 9.34
N THR A 189 6.86 -14.44 10.61
CA THR A 189 8.14 -14.88 11.13
C THR A 189 8.17 -16.40 11.09
N VAL A 190 8.99 -16.99 10.22
CA VAL A 190 9.13 -18.43 10.01
C VAL A 190 10.54 -18.83 10.35
N ALA A 191 10.71 -19.74 11.32
CA ALA A 191 12.03 -20.15 11.82
C ALA A 191 12.96 -18.96 12.16
N GLY A 192 12.41 -17.88 12.75
CA GLY A 192 13.14 -16.68 13.13
C GLY A 192 13.42 -15.70 11.98
N ILE A 193 13.00 -16.00 10.76
CA ILE A 193 13.21 -15.15 9.59
C ILE A 193 11.88 -14.49 9.19
N ASP A 194 11.90 -13.16 9.04
CA ASP A 194 10.74 -12.40 8.58
C ASP A 194 10.54 -12.54 7.07
N ARG A 195 9.35 -12.99 6.68
CA ARG A 195 8.90 -13.07 5.28
C ARG A 195 7.75 -12.09 5.05
N GLU A 196 7.94 -11.14 4.15
CA GLU A 196 6.90 -10.20 3.75
C GLU A 196 6.06 -10.78 2.61
N LEU A 197 4.76 -10.94 2.84
CA LEU A 197 3.80 -11.35 1.81
C LEU A 197 3.20 -10.14 1.13
N ARG A 198 3.05 -10.23 -0.19
CA ARG A 198 2.42 -9.19 -1.02
C ARG A 198 0.89 -9.26 -1.00
N CYS A 199 0.34 -9.60 0.15
CA CYS A 199 -1.08 -9.60 0.39
C CYS A 199 -1.52 -8.18 0.76
N THR A 200 -2.43 -7.58 0.01
CA THR A 200 -2.90 -6.20 0.24
C THR A 200 -4.35 -6.14 0.69
N THR A 201 -5.24 -6.82 0.00
CA THR A 201 -6.70 -6.75 0.24
C THR A 201 -7.18 -7.76 1.26
N ASN A 202 -6.60 -8.96 1.30
CA ASN A 202 -7.01 -10.06 2.18
C ASN A 202 -6.07 -10.30 3.37
N ILE A 203 -5.31 -9.27 3.78
CA ILE A 203 -4.35 -9.38 4.90
C ILE A 203 -5.03 -9.91 6.17
N ILE A 204 -6.19 -9.36 6.53
CA ILE A 204 -6.84 -9.67 7.80
C ILE A 204 -7.46 -11.08 7.77
N PRO A 205 -8.28 -11.47 6.77
CA PRO A 205 -8.78 -12.83 6.68
C PRO A 205 -7.68 -13.89 6.69
N LEU A 206 -6.57 -13.65 5.97
CA LEU A 206 -5.44 -14.56 5.95
C LEU A 206 -4.74 -14.65 7.31
N ALA A 207 -4.47 -13.51 7.95
CA ALA A 207 -3.86 -13.47 9.28
C ALA A 207 -4.71 -14.17 10.34
N GLN A 208 -6.04 -13.98 10.31
CA GLN A 208 -6.98 -14.67 11.20
C GLN A 208 -6.96 -16.17 10.98
N ALA A 209 -7.01 -16.62 9.72
CA ALA A 209 -6.97 -18.03 9.39
C ALA A 209 -5.68 -18.70 9.87
N LEU A 210 -4.52 -18.05 9.66
CA LEU A 210 -3.23 -18.55 10.13
C LEU A 210 -3.16 -18.61 11.65
N ALA A 211 -3.60 -17.56 12.34
CA ALA A 211 -3.59 -17.53 13.80
C ALA A 211 -4.56 -18.52 14.43
N THR A 212 -5.60 -19.00 13.70
CA THR A 212 -6.50 -20.04 14.19
C THR A 212 -6.01 -21.45 13.91
N THR A 213 -5.10 -21.63 12.95
CA THR A 213 -4.53 -22.93 12.60
C THR A 213 -3.26 -23.23 13.40
N SER A 214 -2.51 -22.19 13.84
CA SER A 214 -1.28 -22.30 14.62
C SER A 214 -1.50 -22.55 16.14
N LEU A 215 -2.73 -22.59 16.60
CA LEU A 215 -3.15 -22.85 18.00
C LEU A 215 -3.87 -24.21 18.12
#